data_a36c81d7ce3c7dc3d3bf8b32c825d7cd
#
_entry.id   a36c81d7ce3c7dc3d3bf8b32c825d7cd
#
_cell.length_a   1.000
_cell.length_b   1.000
_cell.length_c   1.000
_cell.angle_alpha   90.00
_cell.angle_beta   90.00
_cell.angle_gamma   90.00
#
_symmetry.space_group_name_H-M   'P 1'
#
loop_
_entity.id
_entity.type
_entity.pdbx_description
1 polymer ?
#
loop_
_entity_poly.entity_id
_entity_poly.type
_entity_poly.pdbx_seq_one_letter_code
_entity_poly.pdbx_strand_id
1 'polypeptide(L)'
;MIIKKLAIAASLALLSSATLAEDFKVEDIQVKGLQRVALGAALTHIPFNIGDTLDDFRISQSVRRLFKSGHFNNIVVYRDGNRVIYKVKERETISEIEFDGNKDIKDEQLTESLDENNIRIGETLDKTVLTNLEMGLEDFYHGIGKYNANVKSEITYLPRNRVSVKFVFNEGDAAAIEQINVVGNEVFTDEELLSKIELKFDSPWWDIMAQD
;
A
#
# COMPACT_ATOMS: atom_id res chain seq x y z
N MET A 1 -7.81 61.58 53.20
CA MET A 1 -7.10 61.85 51.92
C MET A 1 -6.94 60.55 51.17
N ILE A 2 -7.83 60.30 50.19
CA ILE A 2 -8.00 58.99 49.50
C ILE A 2 -7.39 59.11 48.12
N ILE A 3 -6.29 58.37 47.92
CA ILE A 3 -5.66 58.27 46.59
C ILE A 3 -6.28 57.10 45.85
N LYS A 4 -7.06 57.38 44.79
CA LYS A 4 -7.59 56.39 43.85
C LYS A 4 -6.48 55.92 42.98
N LYS A 5 -6.17 54.58 43.00
CA LYS A 5 -5.33 53.91 42.05
C LYS A 5 -6.16 53.55 40.83
N LEU A 6 -5.87 54.18 39.72
CA LEU A 6 -6.45 53.84 38.40
C LEU A 6 -5.65 52.66 37.82
N ALA A 7 -6.29 51.51 37.73
CA ALA A 7 -5.71 50.34 37.05
C ALA A 7 -6.08 50.41 35.56
N ILE A 8 -5.09 50.67 34.72
CA ILE A 8 -5.24 50.56 33.23
C ILE A 8 -5.00 49.11 32.86
N ALA A 9 -6.09 48.41 32.52
CA ALA A 9 -6.02 47.11 31.92
C ALA A 9 -5.71 47.25 30.41
N ALA A 10 -4.46 47.00 30.04
CA ALA A 10 -4.04 46.90 28.66
C ALA A 10 -4.47 45.54 28.13
N SER A 11 -5.61 45.49 27.43
CA SER A 11 -6.07 44.33 26.65
C SER A 11 -5.17 44.15 25.41
N LEU A 12 -4.21 43.25 25.52
CA LEU A 12 -3.38 42.84 24.35
C LEU A 12 -4.23 41.91 23.49
N ALA A 13 -4.93 42.48 22.49
CA ALA A 13 -5.60 41.74 21.46
C ALA A 13 -4.54 41.11 20.58
N LEU A 14 -4.27 39.81 20.77
CA LEU A 14 -3.56 38.96 19.81
C LEU A 14 -4.43 38.81 18.58
N LEU A 15 -4.22 39.71 17.60
CA LEU A 15 -4.68 39.52 16.25
C LEU A 15 -3.88 38.36 15.65
N SER A 16 -4.46 37.14 15.78
CA SER A 16 -4.05 36.01 14.93
C SER A 16 -4.41 36.37 13.51
N SER A 17 -3.46 36.95 12.78
CA SER A 17 -3.56 37.09 11.33
C SER A 17 -3.52 35.68 10.74
N ALA A 18 -4.70 35.09 10.50
CA ALA A 18 -4.82 34.00 9.57
C ALA A 18 -4.34 34.55 8.22
N THR A 19 -3.12 34.22 7.83
CA THR A 19 -2.63 34.46 6.47
C THR A 19 -3.46 33.56 5.58
N LEU A 20 -4.57 34.10 5.02
CA LEU A 20 -5.21 33.51 3.87
C LEU A 20 -4.12 33.46 2.80
N ALA A 21 -3.88 32.29 2.24
CA ALA A 21 -2.96 32.14 1.15
C ALA A 21 -3.52 32.99 -0.02
N GLU A 22 -2.77 34.03 -0.37
CA GLU A 22 -3.19 34.98 -1.41
C GLU A 22 -3.05 34.31 -2.77
N ASP A 23 -4.10 34.43 -3.60
CA ASP A 23 -4.07 33.99 -4.99
C ASP A 23 -2.90 34.67 -5.72
N PHE A 24 -2.20 33.91 -6.56
CA PHE A 24 -1.04 34.42 -7.28
C PHE A 24 -1.03 33.93 -8.73
N LYS A 25 -0.41 34.74 -9.61
CA LYS A 25 -0.26 34.39 -11.00
C LYS A 25 1.01 33.59 -11.22
N VAL A 26 0.89 32.38 -11.79
CA VAL A 26 2.03 31.49 -12.04
C VAL A 26 2.91 32.02 -13.15
N GLU A 27 4.20 32.19 -12.87
CA GLU A 27 5.22 32.57 -13.86
C GLU A 27 6.13 31.43 -14.27
N ASP A 28 6.27 30.40 -13.40
CA ASP A 28 7.11 29.24 -13.66
C ASP A 28 6.60 28.01 -12.91
N ILE A 29 6.76 26.84 -13.53
CA ILE A 29 6.43 25.53 -12.95
C ILE A 29 7.64 24.62 -13.04
N GLN A 30 8.17 24.18 -11.91
CA GLN A 30 9.31 23.26 -11.84
C GLN A 30 8.93 21.94 -11.19
N VAL A 31 9.43 20.84 -11.74
CA VAL A 31 9.34 19.51 -11.13
C VAL A 31 10.76 19.01 -10.87
N LYS A 32 11.09 18.82 -9.59
CA LYS A 32 12.42 18.39 -9.14
C LYS A 32 12.35 16.99 -8.54
N GLY A 33 13.35 16.16 -8.77
CA GLY A 33 13.43 14.79 -8.24
C GLY A 33 13.00 13.73 -9.24
N LEU A 34 12.73 14.10 -10.49
CA LEU A 34 12.48 13.13 -11.57
C LEU A 34 13.77 12.36 -11.90
N GLN A 35 13.64 11.05 -12.13
CA GLN A 35 14.71 10.12 -12.49
C GLN A 35 14.39 9.34 -13.77
N ARG A 36 13.20 8.79 -13.87
CA ARG A 36 12.72 7.96 -14.98
C ARG A 36 11.50 8.58 -15.68
N VAL A 37 10.66 9.27 -14.91
CA VAL A 37 9.47 9.95 -15.46
C VAL A 37 9.90 11.18 -16.24
N ALA A 38 9.51 11.27 -17.51
CA ALA A 38 9.79 12.44 -18.31
C ALA A 38 9.04 13.67 -17.76
N LEU A 39 9.69 14.86 -17.78
CA LEU A 39 9.08 16.09 -17.30
C LEU A 39 7.72 16.37 -17.97
N GLY A 40 7.64 16.17 -19.29
CA GLY A 40 6.39 16.35 -20.04
C GLY A 40 5.26 15.46 -19.52
N ALA A 41 5.55 14.19 -19.20
CA ALA A 41 4.57 13.27 -18.61
C ALA A 41 4.10 13.74 -17.22
N ALA A 42 5.00 14.22 -16.37
CA ALA A 42 4.63 14.79 -15.08
C ALA A 42 3.73 16.03 -15.23
N LEU A 43 4.06 16.92 -16.17
CA LEU A 43 3.31 18.15 -16.41
C LEU A 43 1.87 17.90 -16.91
N THR A 44 1.59 16.80 -17.62
CA THR A 44 0.21 16.46 -18.06
C THR A 44 -0.75 16.24 -16.90
N HIS A 45 -0.25 15.92 -15.71
CA HIS A 45 -1.04 15.75 -14.50
C HIS A 45 -1.27 17.05 -13.72
N ILE A 46 -0.64 18.16 -14.13
CA ILE A 46 -0.80 19.47 -13.51
C ILE A 46 -1.88 20.25 -14.30
N PRO A 47 -3.06 20.51 -13.70
CA PRO A 47 -4.23 21.06 -14.43
C PRO A 47 -4.22 22.58 -14.55
N PHE A 48 -3.06 23.19 -14.69
CA PHE A 48 -2.89 24.63 -14.92
C PHE A 48 -1.60 24.94 -15.65
N ASN A 49 -1.53 26.13 -16.22
CA ASN A 49 -0.42 26.60 -17.04
C ASN A 49 0.23 27.85 -16.46
N ILE A 50 1.39 28.21 -16.99
CA ILE A 50 2.02 29.52 -16.76
C ILE A 50 1.04 30.61 -17.21
N GLY A 51 0.83 31.61 -16.36
CA GLY A 51 -0.12 32.68 -16.56
C GLY A 51 -1.48 32.51 -15.84
N ASP A 52 -1.80 31.32 -15.35
CA ASP A 52 -3.00 31.09 -14.58
C ASP A 52 -2.88 31.68 -13.16
N THR A 53 -4.03 32.06 -12.58
CA THR A 53 -4.13 32.40 -11.16
C THR A 53 -4.41 31.16 -10.35
N LEU A 54 -3.62 30.92 -9.31
CA LEU A 54 -3.74 29.76 -8.44
C LEU A 54 -4.16 30.13 -7.03
N ASP A 55 -5.01 29.25 -6.49
CA ASP A 55 -5.37 29.15 -5.10
C ASP A 55 -4.86 27.80 -4.53
N ASP A 56 -4.99 27.61 -3.23
CA ASP A 56 -4.60 26.38 -2.54
C ASP A 56 -5.39 25.17 -3.03
N PHE A 57 -6.63 25.34 -3.48
CA PHE A 57 -7.46 24.26 -3.99
C PHE A 57 -6.90 23.68 -5.30
N ARG A 58 -6.52 24.55 -6.25
CA ARG A 58 -5.93 24.13 -7.53
C ARG A 58 -4.58 23.44 -7.32
N ILE A 59 -3.76 23.95 -6.39
CA ILE A 59 -2.49 23.30 -6.00
C ILE A 59 -2.78 21.91 -5.43
N SER A 60 -3.70 21.79 -4.48
CA SER A 60 -4.09 20.50 -3.88
C SER A 60 -4.63 19.53 -4.92
N GLN A 61 -5.41 20.00 -5.88
CA GLN A 61 -5.92 19.20 -7.00
C GLN A 61 -4.79 18.65 -7.86
N SER A 62 -3.76 19.47 -8.16
CA SER A 62 -2.59 19.06 -8.94
C SER A 62 -1.81 17.95 -8.23
N VAL A 63 -1.59 18.08 -6.91
CA VAL A 63 -0.92 17.05 -6.09
C VAL A 63 -1.70 15.74 -6.13
N ARG A 64 -3.04 15.79 -5.99
CA ARG A 64 -3.88 14.58 -6.07
C ARG A 64 -3.79 13.90 -7.44
N ARG A 65 -3.77 14.68 -8.53
CA ARG A 65 -3.63 14.11 -9.88
C ARG A 65 -2.26 13.48 -10.10
N LEU A 66 -1.19 14.15 -9.68
CA LEU A 66 0.16 13.59 -9.71
C LEU A 66 0.26 12.30 -8.88
N PHE A 67 -0.36 12.27 -7.70
CA PHE A 67 -0.37 11.06 -6.86
C PHE A 67 -1.14 9.91 -7.50
N LYS A 68 -2.30 10.21 -8.11
CA LYS A 68 -3.14 9.24 -8.82
C LYS A 68 -2.48 8.66 -10.08
N SER A 69 -1.44 9.32 -10.63
CA SER A 69 -0.67 8.78 -11.77
C SER A 69 0.07 7.48 -11.42
N GLY A 70 0.23 7.16 -10.12
CA GLY A 70 0.93 5.97 -9.66
C GLY A 70 2.46 6.06 -9.71
N HIS A 71 3.02 7.13 -10.29
CA HIS A 71 4.48 7.25 -10.48
C HIS A 71 5.23 7.76 -9.25
N PHE A 72 4.55 8.39 -8.31
CA PHE A 72 5.18 9.08 -7.18
C PHE A 72 4.73 8.52 -5.83
N ASN A 73 5.67 8.33 -4.91
CA ASN A 73 5.39 7.95 -3.53
C ASN A 73 5.42 9.14 -2.57
N ASN A 74 6.02 10.26 -2.99
CA ASN A 74 6.00 11.52 -2.23
C ASN A 74 6.00 12.72 -3.16
N ILE A 75 5.17 13.71 -2.81
CA ILE A 75 5.03 14.98 -3.55
C ILE A 75 4.91 16.09 -2.52
N VAL A 76 5.83 17.05 -2.57
CA VAL A 76 5.79 18.27 -1.76
C VAL A 76 5.81 19.45 -2.71
N VAL A 77 4.93 20.42 -2.47
CA VAL A 77 4.85 21.64 -3.29
C VAL A 77 5.33 22.83 -2.49
N TYR A 78 6.15 23.62 -3.11
CA TYR A 78 6.65 24.88 -2.56
C TYR A 78 6.25 26.04 -3.48
N ARG A 79 5.92 27.16 -2.87
CA ARG A 79 5.78 28.44 -3.56
C ARG A 79 7.04 29.28 -3.30
N ASP A 80 7.63 29.80 -4.36
CA ASP A 80 8.74 30.74 -4.31
C ASP A 80 8.39 31.96 -5.19
N GLY A 81 7.82 33.00 -4.56
CA GLY A 81 7.20 34.14 -5.27
C GLY A 81 6.04 33.66 -6.15
N ASN A 82 6.18 33.83 -7.46
CA ASN A 82 5.21 33.38 -8.48
C ASN A 82 5.59 32.06 -9.15
N ARG A 83 6.55 31.33 -8.57
CA ARG A 83 6.99 30.01 -9.05
C ARG A 83 6.39 28.91 -8.20
N VAL A 84 5.91 27.85 -8.85
CA VAL A 84 5.45 26.62 -8.21
C VAL A 84 6.50 25.53 -8.40
N ILE A 85 7.00 24.96 -7.31
CA ILE A 85 8.05 23.95 -7.33
C ILE A 85 7.50 22.66 -6.73
N TYR A 86 7.36 21.62 -7.55
CA TYR A 86 7.06 20.27 -7.12
C TYR A 86 8.35 19.52 -6.82
N LYS A 87 8.56 19.11 -5.58
CA LYS A 87 9.60 18.14 -5.22
C LYS A 87 8.97 16.77 -5.11
N VAL A 88 9.33 15.89 -6.05
CA VAL A 88 8.74 14.55 -6.14
C VAL A 88 9.77 13.48 -5.80
N LYS A 89 9.28 12.36 -5.28
CA LYS A 89 10.03 11.10 -5.17
C LYS A 89 9.27 10.06 -5.98
N GLU A 90 9.91 9.55 -7.03
CA GLU A 90 9.33 8.50 -7.87
C GLU A 90 9.20 7.19 -7.09
N ARG A 91 8.18 6.38 -7.41
CA ARG A 91 8.09 4.99 -6.96
C ARG A 91 9.19 4.17 -7.61
N GLU A 92 9.70 3.23 -6.87
CA GLU A 92 10.67 2.26 -7.37
C GLU A 92 10.02 1.37 -8.45
N THR A 93 10.81 0.92 -9.44
CA THR A 93 10.34 0.00 -10.49
C THR A 93 10.88 -1.40 -10.20
N ILE A 94 9.99 -2.38 -10.28
CA ILE A 94 10.35 -3.79 -10.11
C ILE A 94 11.21 -4.22 -11.30
N SER A 95 12.42 -4.70 -11.05
CA SER A 95 13.35 -5.22 -12.06
C SER A 95 13.51 -6.74 -11.99
N GLU A 96 13.13 -7.34 -10.87
CA GLU A 96 13.29 -8.75 -10.61
C GLU A 96 12.28 -9.22 -9.57
N ILE A 97 11.76 -10.42 -9.74
CA ILE A 97 10.88 -11.10 -8.79
C ILE A 97 11.42 -12.50 -8.60
N GLU A 98 11.61 -12.91 -7.36
CA GLU A 98 12.10 -14.22 -6.97
C GLU A 98 11.16 -14.86 -5.94
N PHE A 99 11.09 -16.20 -5.97
CA PHE A 99 10.36 -17.00 -4.99
C PHE A 99 11.33 -17.94 -4.29
N ASP A 100 11.13 -18.16 -2.98
CA ASP A 100 11.97 -19.04 -2.18
C ASP A 100 11.13 -19.73 -1.11
N GLY A 101 11.18 -21.04 -1.07
CA GLY A 101 10.48 -21.86 -0.07
C GLY A 101 9.03 -22.26 -0.42
N ASN A 102 8.51 -21.87 -1.57
CA ASN A 102 7.17 -22.24 -2.07
C ASN A 102 7.15 -23.65 -2.65
N LYS A 103 6.83 -24.64 -1.84
CA LYS A 103 6.76 -26.07 -2.25
C LYS A 103 5.39 -26.46 -2.77
N ASP A 104 4.34 -25.94 -2.15
CA ASP A 104 2.94 -26.29 -2.46
C ASP A 104 2.37 -25.46 -3.62
N ILE A 105 2.88 -24.26 -3.86
CA ILE A 105 2.46 -23.40 -4.96
C ILE A 105 3.59 -23.28 -5.97
N LYS A 106 3.30 -23.51 -7.26
CA LYS A 106 4.29 -23.38 -8.32
C LYS A 106 4.57 -21.93 -8.68
N ASP A 107 5.78 -21.64 -9.15
CA ASP A 107 6.20 -20.29 -9.54
C ASP A 107 5.30 -19.68 -10.63
N GLU A 108 4.78 -20.50 -11.55
CA GLU A 108 3.88 -20.04 -12.60
C GLU A 108 2.57 -19.48 -12.03
N GLN A 109 2.01 -20.15 -11.02
CA GLN A 109 0.76 -19.74 -10.34
C GLN A 109 0.97 -18.49 -9.50
N LEU A 110 2.11 -18.39 -8.81
CA LEU A 110 2.51 -17.18 -8.09
C LEU A 110 2.66 -16.01 -9.05
N THR A 111 3.31 -16.22 -10.19
CA THR A 111 3.51 -15.19 -11.21
C THR A 111 2.17 -14.70 -11.76
N GLU A 112 1.22 -15.60 -12.03
CA GLU A 112 -0.12 -15.23 -12.50
C GLU A 112 -0.87 -14.39 -11.47
N SER A 113 -0.86 -14.79 -10.19
CA SER A 113 -1.46 -14.03 -9.10
C SER A 113 -0.81 -12.64 -8.90
N LEU A 114 0.51 -12.56 -9.08
CA LEU A 114 1.24 -11.28 -9.05
C LEU A 114 0.83 -10.38 -10.21
N ASP A 115 0.71 -10.93 -11.41
CA ASP A 115 0.32 -10.21 -12.63
C ASP A 115 -1.10 -9.62 -12.52
N GLU A 116 -2.05 -10.36 -11.94
CA GLU A 116 -3.41 -9.89 -11.68
C GLU A 116 -3.43 -8.69 -10.72
N ASN A 117 -2.47 -8.62 -9.80
CA ASN A 117 -2.30 -7.53 -8.85
C ASN A 117 -1.35 -6.41 -9.34
N ASN A 118 -0.98 -6.41 -10.64
CA ASN A 118 -0.03 -5.47 -11.26
C ASN A 118 1.37 -5.47 -10.62
N ILE A 119 1.78 -6.59 -10.01
CA ILE A 119 3.14 -6.79 -9.51
C ILE A 119 3.90 -7.57 -10.57
N ARG A 120 4.57 -6.86 -11.46
CA ARG A 120 5.37 -7.45 -12.55
C ARG A 120 6.62 -6.63 -12.85
N ILE A 121 7.57 -7.27 -13.51
CA ILE A 121 8.80 -6.61 -13.95
C ILE A 121 8.45 -5.44 -14.87
N GLY A 122 9.03 -4.27 -14.58
CA GLY A 122 8.78 -3.03 -15.32
C GLY A 122 7.72 -2.10 -14.69
N GLU A 123 6.86 -2.62 -13.83
CA GLU A 123 5.84 -1.83 -13.13
C GLU A 123 6.40 -1.14 -11.86
N THR A 124 5.69 -0.16 -11.37
CA THR A 124 6.05 0.54 -10.13
C THR A 124 5.64 -0.28 -8.91
N LEU A 125 6.53 -0.36 -7.91
CA LEU A 125 6.24 -1.05 -6.67
C LEU A 125 5.20 -0.28 -5.84
N ASP A 126 4.08 -0.92 -5.53
CA ASP A 126 3.14 -0.47 -4.50
C ASP A 126 3.24 -1.39 -3.27
N LYS A 127 3.79 -0.84 -2.18
CA LYS A 127 3.99 -1.62 -0.96
C LYS A 127 2.69 -2.07 -0.30
N THR A 128 1.59 -1.33 -0.51
CA THR A 128 0.28 -1.72 0.02
C THR A 128 -0.25 -2.95 -0.69
N VAL A 129 -0.13 -2.99 -2.02
CA VAL A 129 -0.51 -4.16 -2.83
C VAL A 129 0.35 -5.36 -2.46
N LEU A 130 1.66 -5.15 -2.27
CA LEU A 130 2.58 -6.20 -1.85
C LEU A 130 2.18 -6.82 -0.50
N THR A 131 1.87 -5.99 0.51
CA THR A 131 1.42 -6.47 1.83
C THR A 131 0.08 -7.19 1.76
N ASN A 132 -0.87 -6.71 0.95
CA ASN A 132 -2.15 -7.41 0.77
C ASN A 132 -1.97 -8.77 0.11
N LEU A 133 -1.03 -8.88 -0.82
CA LEU A 133 -0.69 -10.16 -1.45
C LEU A 133 -0.04 -11.13 -0.47
N GLU A 134 0.89 -10.67 0.39
CA GLU A 134 1.47 -11.48 1.46
C GLU A 134 0.36 -12.08 2.33
N MET A 135 -0.59 -11.26 2.78
CA MET A 135 -1.73 -11.72 3.60
C MET A 135 -2.61 -12.72 2.84
N GLY A 136 -2.92 -12.45 1.57
CA GLY A 136 -3.73 -13.37 0.75
C GLY A 136 -3.05 -14.73 0.54
N LEU A 137 -1.74 -14.75 0.36
CA LEU A 137 -0.96 -15.99 0.28
C LEU A 137 -0.92 -16.74 1.62
N GLU A 138 -0.78 -16.03 2.75
CA GLU A 138 -0.87 -16.63 4.08
C GLU A 138 -2.27 -17.23 4.32
N ASP A 139 -3.34 -16.52 3.96
CA ASP A 139 -4.72 -17.00 4.06
C ASP A 139 -4.96 -18.25 3.21
N PHE A 140 -4.36 -18.32 2.02
CA PHE A 140 -4.39 -19.53 1.19
C PHE A 140 -3.77 -20.73 1.93
N TYR A 141 -2.57 -20.57 2.51
CA TYR A 141 -1.91 -21.63 3.28
C TYR A 141 -2.73 -22.05 4.52
N HIS A 142 -3.34 -21.09 5.20
CA HIS A 142 -4.25 -21.38 6.32
C HIS A 142 -5.47 -22.19 5.85
N GLY A 143 -6.00 -21.89 4.66
CA GLY A 143 -7.11 -22.61 4.05
C GLY A 143 -6.82 -24.09 3.78
N ILE A 144 -5.56 -24.46 3.52
CA ILE A 144 -5.10 -25.83 3.34
C ILE A 144 -4.54 -26.46 4.62
N GLY A 145 -4.81 -25.84 5.79
CA GLY A 145 -4.45 -26.38 7.10
C GLY A 145 -3.03 -26.06 7.59
N LYS A 146 -2.27 -25.23 6.88
CA LYS A 146 -0.92 -24.79 7.28
C LYS A 146 -0.97 -23.47 8.08
N TYR A 147 -1.50 -23.53 9.29
CA TYR A 147 -1.76 -22.35 10.15
C TYR A 147 -0.51 -21.61 10.62
N ASN A 148 0.67 -22.23 10.52
CA ASN A 148 1.96 -21.60 10.85
C ASN A 148 2.66 -21.05 9.61
N ALA A 149 2.00 -21.04 8.46
CA ALA A 149 2.57 -20.47 7.24
C ALA A 149 2.80 -18.96 7.39
N ASN A 150 3.90 -18.49 6.84
CA ASN A 150 4.24 -17.08 6.80
C ASN A 150 4.88 -16.75 5.45
N VAL A 151 4.40 -15.69 4.82
CA VAL A 151 4.91 -15.19 3.55
C VAL A 151 5.40 -13.76 3.73
N LYS A 152 6.65 -13.52 3.34
CA LYS A 152 7.26 -12.18 3.44
C LYS A 152 7.94 -11.79 2.15
N SER A 153 7.79 -10.53 1.76
CA SER A 153 8.56 -9.95 0.68
C SER A 153 9.78 -9.21 1.21
N GLU A 154 10.93 -9.52 0.65
CA GLU A 154 12.19 -8.82 0.87
C GLU A 154 12.45 -7.90 -0.32
N ILE A 155 12.65 -6.60 -0.06
CA ILE A 155 12.87 -5.60 -1.09
C ILE A 155 14.34 -5.19 -1.06
N THR A 156 15.06 -5.48 -2.14
CA THR A 156 16.42 -5.03 -2.35
C THR A 156 16.44 -3.83 -3.30
N TYR A 157 16.99 -2.70 -2.82
CA TYR A 157 17.11 -1.48 -3.61
C TYR A 157 18.30 -1.54 -4.55
N LEU A 158 18.02 -1.30 -5.83
CA LEU A 158 19.01 -1.34 -6.90
C LEU A 158 19.25 0.06 -7.51
N PRO A 159 20.37 0.28 -8.19
CA PRO A 159 20.65 1.54 -8.89
C PRO A 159 19.53 1.92 -9.86
N ARG A 160 19.39 3.24 -10.13
CA ARG A 160 18.41 3.83 -11.05
C ARG A 160 16.95 3.63 -10.62
N ASN A 161 16.68 3.78 -9.32
CA ASN A 161 15.34 3.69 -8.72
C ASN A 161 14.60 2.38 -9.07
N ARG A 162 15.31 1.26 -9.00
CA ARG A 162 14.78 -0.09 -9.22
C ARG A 162 14.83 -0.89 -7.94
N VAL A 163 14.03 -1.95 -7.91
CA VAL A 163 14.03 -2.93 -6.81
C VAL A 163 13.98 -4.35 -7.36
N SER A 164 14.60 -5.28 -6.63
CA SER A 164 14.30 -6.70 -6.68
C SER A 164 13.38 -7.03 -5.53
N VAL A 165 12.36 -7.84 -5.77
CA VAL A 165 11.39 -8.32 -4.77
C VAL A 165 11.54 -9.83 -4.67
N LYS A 166 11.89 -10.33 -3.48
CA LYS A 166 11.99 -11.75 -3.20
C LYS A 166 10.89 -12.14 -2.22
N PHE A 167 10.01 -13.05 -2.61
CA PHE A 167 9.03 -13.65 -1.72
C PHE A 167 9.64 -14.86 -1.03
N VAL A 168 9.66 -14.84 0.29
CA VAL A 168 10.16 -15.92 1.13
C VAL A 168 8.96 -16.60 1.80
N PHE A 169 8.78 -17.88 1.52
CA PHE A 169 7.72 -18.71 2.03
C PHE A 169 8.25 -19.61 3.14
N ASN A 170 7.64 -19.51 4.30
CA ASN A 170 7.76 -20.52 5.34
C ASN A 170 6.39 -21.20 5.48
N GLU A 171 6.21 -22.29 4.76
CA GLU A 171 4.90 -22.94 4.67
C GLU A 171 4.44 -23.62 5.96
N GLY A 172 5.40 -23.95 6.84
CA GLY A 172 5.10 -24.74 8.05
C GLY A 172 4.60 -26.15 7.72
N ASP A 173 4.15 -26.82 8.75
CA ASP A 173 3.55 -28.16 8.65
C ASP A 173 2.02 -28.05 8.61
N ALA A 174 1.38 -28.97 7.88
CA ALA A 174 -0.07 -29.07 7.89
C ALA A 174 -0.56 -29.52 9.30
N ALA A 175 -1.64 -28.89 9.77
CA ALA A 175 -2.25 -29.29 11.02
C ALA A 175 -2.84 -30.71 10.88
N ALA A 176 -2.52 -31.61 11.81
CA ALA A 176 -3.10 -32.90 11.90
C ALA A 176 -4.08 -32.93 13.08
N ILE A 177 -5.23 -33.59 12.89
CA ILE A 177 -6.13 -33.88 14.01
C ILE A 177 -5.58 -35.10 14.75
N GLU A 178 -5.03 -34.90 15.95
CA GLU A 178 -4.47 -35.98 16.75
C GLU A 178 -5.56 -36.81 17.47
N GLN A 179 -6.67 -36.16 17.84
CA GLN A 179 -7.74 -36.83 18.59
C GLN A 179 -9.08 -36.13 18.39
N ILE A 180 -10.13 -36.91 18.23
CA ILE A 180 -11.51 -36.43 18.25
C ILE A 180 -12.21 -37.06 19.43
N ASN A 181 -12.73 -36.26 20.35
CA ASN A 181 -13.53 -36.70 21.48
C ASN A 181 -14.98 -36.33 21.25
N VAL A 182 -15.86 -37.29 21.32
CA VAL A 182 -17.32 -37.08 21.26
C VAL A 182 -17.86 -36.96 22.67
N VAL A 183 -18.64 -35.92 22.97
CA VAL A 183 -19.17 -35.66 24.30
C VAL A 183 -20.68 -35.51 24.23
N GLY A 184 -21.41 -36.20 25.13
CA GLY A 184 -22.89 -36.13 25.26
C GLY A 184 -23.65 -37.09 24.36
N ASN A 185 -22.99 -38.11 23.82
CA ASN A 185 -23.60 -39.19 23.03
C ASN A 185 -24.20 -40.25 23.95
N GLU A 186 -25.51 -40.23 24.14
CA GLU A 186 -26.23 -41.20 24.94
C GLU A 186 -26.77 -42.40 24.12
N VAL A 187 -26.94 -42.23 22.79
CA VAL A 187 -27.64 -43.20 21.91
C VAL A 187 -26.67 -43.95 21.00
N PHE A 188 -25.58 -43.32 20.58
CA PHE A 188 -24.57 -43.91 19.69
C PHE A 188 -23.23 -44.02 20.40
N THR A 189 -22.44 -45.01 20.06
CA THR A 189 -21.06 -45.14 20.57
C THR A 189 -20.14 -44.13 19.87
N ASP A 190 -19.02 -43.79 20.52
CA ASP A 190 -17.99 -42.90 19.91
C ASP A 190 -17.49 -43.49 18.58
N GLU A 191 -17.30 -44.80 18.50
CA GLU A 191 -16.85 -45.51 17.31
C GLU A 191 -17.86 -45.41 16.17
N GLU A 192 -19.17 -45.51 16.45
CA GLU A 192 -20.23 -45.37 15.45
C GLU A 192 -20.27 -43.93 14.91
N LEU A 193 -20.13 -42.93 15.77
CA LEU A 193 -20.11 -41.53 15.38
C LEU A 193 -18.84 -41.18 14.60
N LEU A 194 -17.66 -41.60 15.05
CA LEU A 194 -16.40 -41.41 14.38
C LEU A 194 -16.37 -42.04 12.98
N SER A 195 -17.03 -43.23 12.83
CA SER A 195 -17.14 -43.91 11.53
C SER A 195 -17.96 -43.13 10.49
N LYS A 196 -18.80 -42.18 10.92
CA LYS A 196 -19.63 -41.31 10.06
C LYS A 196 -18.99 -39.97 9.76
N ILE A 197 -17.93 -39.62 10.46
CA ILE A 197 -17.19 -38.37 10.21
C ILE A 197 -16.23 -38.62 9.05
N GLU A 198 -16.64 -38.25 7.85
CA GLU A 198 -15.74 -38.17 6.68
C GLU A 198 -14.91 -36.89 6.77
N LEU A 199 -13.75 -36.94 7.38
CA LEU A 199 -12.75 -35.87 7.28
C LEU A 199 -12.00 -36.07 5.97
N LYS A 200 -12.38 -35.31 4.92
CA LYS A 200 -11.65 -35.30 3.67
C LYS A 200 -10.38 -34.47 3.84
N PHE A 201 -9.25 -35.14 3.99
CA PHE A 201 -7.93 -34.54 4.11
C PHE A 201 -7.22 -34.32 2.78
N ASP A 202 -7.85 -34.67 1.65
CA ASP A 202 -7.26 -34.63 0.30
C ASP A 202 -8.21 -33.97 -0.71
N SER A 203 -8.55 -32.71 -0.53
CA SER A 203 -9.04 -31.92 -1.68
C SER A 203 -7.91 -31.02 -2.15
N PRO A 204 -7.39 -31.23 -3.35
CA PRO A 204 -6.45 -30.29 -3.95
C PRO A 204 -7.09 -28.90 -4.00
N TRP A 205 -6.33 -27.86 -3.68
CA TRP A 205 -6.81 -26.46 -3.60
C TRP A 205 -7.51 -25.96 -4.87
N TRP A 206 -7.23 -26.53 -6.04
CA TRP A 206 -7.93 -26.23 -7.29
C TRP A 206 -9.39 -26.71 -7.34
N ASP A 207 -9.81 -27.63 -6.46
CA ASP A 207 -11.22 -28.05 -6.35
C ASP A 207 -12.08 -27.03 -5.61
N ILE A 208 -11.47 -26.15 -4.82
CA ILE A 208 -12.17 -25.09 -4.08
C ILE A 208 -12.52 -23.91 -5.02
N MET A 209 -11.74 -23.70 -6.08
CA MET A 209 -12.00 -22.65 -7.09
C MET A 209 -12.91 -23.10 -8.25
N ALA A 210 -13.30 -24.37 -8.30
CA ALA A 210 -14.16 -24.93 -9.35
C ALA A 210 -15.66 -24.96 -8.98
N GLN A 211 -16.06 -24.36 -7.87
CA GLN A 211 -17.46 -24.29 -7.44
C GLN A 211 -17.97 -22.85 -7.42
N ASP A 212 -18.03 -22.22 -8.60
CA ASP A 212 -18.92 -21.09 -8.88
C ASP A 212 -19.47 -21.20 -10.31
#